data_337248b99cd588776b0b11a96a4b81ee
#
_entry.id   337248b99cd588776b0b11a96a4b81ee
#
_cell.length_a   1.000
_cell.length_b   1.000
_cell.length_c   1.000
_cell.angle_alpha   90.00
_cell.angle_beta   90.00
_cell.angle_gamma   90.00
#
_symmetry.space_group_name_H-M   'P 1'
#
loop_
_entity.id
_entity.type
_entity.pdbx_description
1 polymer ?
#
loop_
_entity_poly.entity_id
_entity_poly.type
_entity_poly.pdbx_seq_one_letter_code
_entity_poly.pdbx_strand_id
1 'polypeptide(L)'
;VQGSIPPDLSGVYLRTGPNPKPGTGEHWFLGDGMVHGIRLSGGKAQWYKNRFLQTPDITDPLHDPAAGFGDLRRGKGNTHVVAHNKKILCLEEAHWPWEIDGQLNTVGCENFSEALTCSMTAHPKICPTTGEMLAFSYFNFAQPYLNYIRIGADGALKQLEGIELPQMVMMHDFSITENYVVFMDLPLALDLELLATGIPFRFKRESGARLGVMPRNGTSRDVRWFEIEPCYVFHQVNAWDKDSVITLYVSRQNSAFGADSGDYSEVGRLHRWTIDLTRGTVSEQPIDDRPADFGRVNDTMVGRESRFGYLMALDGEGNSEEPVYGPRLYQYDLHTGKCAEHDLGDGTRGAEPVFVPATNAKEEDEGWVLSLVHSETTGKSRLIIVDAQNFAAPPVAMIELPFRVPYGAHGNWVA
;
A
#
# COMPACT_ATOMS: atom_id res chain seq x y z
N VAL A 1 -26.22 -9.30 7.05
CA VAL A 1 -26.06 -8.56 5.79
C VAL A 1 -27.24 -7.64 5.63
N GLN A 2 -26.98 -6.37 5.32
CA GLN A 2 -27.98 -5.39 4.89
C GLN A 2 -27.75 -5.10 3.40
N GLY A 3 -28.81 -4.92 2.63
CA GLY A 3 -28.73 -4.77 1.17
C GLY A 3 -28.53 -6.11 0.44
N SER A 4 -27.96 -6.06 -0.78
CA SER A 4 -27.77 -7.24 -1.63
C SER A 4 -26.34 -7.30 -2.13
N ILE A 5 -25.61 -8.35 -1.76
CA ILE A 5 -24.28 -8.59 -2.26
C ILE A 5 -24.37 -8.92 -3.76
N PRO A 6 -23.64 -8.22 -4.64
CA PRO A 6 -23.60 -8.54 -6.06
C PRO A 6 -23.20 -10.02 -6.30
N PRO A 7 -23.98 -10.78 -7.07
CA PRO A 7 -23.78 -12.23 -7.20
C PRO A 7 -22.49 -12.61 -7.93
N ASP A 8 -21.95 -11.73 -8.74
CA ASP A 8 -20.69 -11.89 -9.47
C ASP A 8 -19.45 -11.54 -8.63
N LEU A 9 -19.60 -10.91 -7.45
CA LEU A 9 -18.54 -10.84 -6.46
C LEU A 9 -18.26 -12.24 -5.89
N SER A 10 -17.36 -12.97 -6.53
CA SER A 10 -16.94 -14.30 -6.12
C SER A 10 -15.44 -14.32 -5.85
N GLY A 11 -15.03 -14.25 -4.59
CA GLY A 11 -13.62 -14.12 -4.17
C GLY A 11 -13.51 -13.91 -2.67
N VAL A 12 -12.34 -13.50 -2.24
CA VAL A 12 -12.04 -13.18 -0.84
C VAL A 12 -11.52 -11.75 -0.75
N TYR A 13 -12.19 -10.91 0.03
CA TYR A 13 -11.60 -9.67 0.50
C TYR A 13 -10.61 -10.02 1.61
N LEU A 14 -9.36 -9.65 1.44
CA LEU A 14 -8.29 -9.83 2.40
C LEU A 14 -7.80 -8.48 2.90
N ARG A 15 -7.42 -8.41 4.18
CA ARG A 15 -6.69 -7.29 4.75
C ARG A 15 -5.71 -7.82 5.79
N THR A 16 -4.48 -7.31 5.76
CA THR A 16 -3.55 -7.51 6.86
C THR A 16 -3.40 -6.22 7.68
N GLY A 17 -2.90 -6.35 8.87
CA GLY A 17 -2.61 -5.22 9.73
C GLY A 17 -1.84 -5.63 10.97
N PRO A 18 -1.19 -4.65 11.62
CA PRO A 18 -0.52 -4.88 12.89
C PRO A 18 -1.56 -5.08 13.98
N ASN A 19 -1.50 -6.23 14.62
CA ASN A 19 -2.33 -6.58 15.79
C ASN A 19 -1.40 -7.00 16.91
N PRO A 20 -0.94 -6.08 17.77
CA PRO A 20 -0.05 -6.44 18.84
C PRO A 20 -0.75 -7.39 19.81
N LYS A 21 -0.03 -8.40 20.27
CA LYS A 21 -0.49 -9.18 21.42
C LYS A 21 -0.63 -8.26 22.63
N PRO A 22 -1.56 -8.52 23.56
CA PRO A 22 -1.71 -7.71 24.76
C PRO A 22 -0.36 -7.54 25.48
N GLY A 23 0.08 -6.30 25.66
CA GLY A 23 1.32 -5.95 26.34
C GLY A 23 2.59 -5.91 25.47
N THR A 24 2.48 -6.07 24.15
CA THR A 24 3.63 -6.04 23.21
C THR A 24 3.62 -4.87 22.24
N GLY A 25 2.60 -4.02 22.22
CA GLY A 25 2.46 -2.92 21.25
C GLY A 25 3.14 -1.66 21.75
N GLU A 26 4.24 -1.25 21.13
CA GLU A 26 4.89 0.04 21.36
C GLU A 26 4.59 1.04 20.27
N HIS A 27 4.50 0.60 19.01
CA HIS A 27 4.16 1.43 17.86
C HIS A 27 3.30 0.64 16.86
N TRP A 28 2.38 1.32 16.18
CA TRP A 28 1.44 0.68 15.25
C TRP A 28 2.13 -0.16 14.17
N PHE A 29 3.22 0.31 13.57
CA PHE A 29 3.96 -0.45 12.56
C PHE A 29 4.60 -1.74 13.07
N LEU A 30 4.87 -1.83 14.38
CA LEU A 30 5.61 -2.94 14.97
C LEU A 30 4.72 -4.08 15.49
N GLY A 31 3.40 -3.97 15.33
CA GLY A 31 2.45 -5.02 15.74
C GLY A 31 2.56 -6.30 14.92
N ASP A 32 2.21 -7.43 15.54
CA ASP A 32 2.21 -8.73 14.87
C ASP A 32 1.18 -8.78 13.73
N GLY A 33 1.53 -9.39 12.61
CA GLY A 33 0.67 -9.48 11.45
C GLY A 33 -0.52 -10.41 11.66
N MET A 34 -1.73 -9.88 11.44
CA MET A 34 -2.95 -10.66 11.41
C MET A 34 -3.67 -10.44 10.07
N VAL A 35 -4.03 -11.53 9.42
CA VAL A 35 -4.82 -11.49 8.20
C VAL A 35 -6.30 -11.68 8.53
N HIS A 36 -7.14 -10.83 7.94
CA HIS A 36 -8.58 -10.91 8.00
C HIS A 36 -9.11 -11.22 6.60
N GLY A 37 -9.97 -12.23 6.48
CA GLY A 37 -10.57 -12.62 5.20
C GLY A 37 -12.08 -12.70 5.28
N ILE A 38 -12.75 -12.22 4.24
CA ILE A 38 -14.21 -12.31 4.06
C ILE A 38 -14.47 -12.93 2.69
N ARG A 39 -14.98 -14.14 2.67
CA ARG A 39 -15.33 -14.86 1.43
C ARG A 39 -16.73 -14.48 0.98
N LEU A 40 -16.83 -14.00 -0.26
CA LEU A 40 -18.10 -13.74 -0.95
C LEU A 40 -18.26 -14.73 -2.11
N SER A 41 -19.48 -15.24 -2.31
CA SER A 41 -19.81 -16.08 -3.47
C SER A 41 -21.30 -16.21 -3.61
N GLY A 42 -21.82 -16.13 -4.85
CA GLY A 42 -23.23 -16.32 -5.17
C GLY A 42 -24.16 -15.38 -4.40
N GLY A 43 -23.75 -14.12 -4.23
CA GLY A 43 -24.54 -13.12 -3.50
C GLY A 43 -24.59 -13.32 -1.98
N LYS A 44 -23.65 -14.09 -1.41
CA LYS A 44 -23.61 -14.39 0.04
C LYS A 44 -22.22 -14.21 0.61
N ALA A 45 -22.17 -13.74 1.87
CA ALA A 45 -20.99 -13.84 2.71
C ALA A 45 -20.90 -15.25 3.29
N GLN A 46 -19.88 -16.00 2.87
CA GLN A 46 -19.73 -17.42 3.22
C GLN A 46 -19.08 -17.61 4.58
N TRP A 47 -18.01 -16.85 4.84
CA TRP A 47 -17.28 -16.85 6.11
C TRP A 47 -16.49 -15.55 6.30
N TYR A 48 -16.21 -15.26 7.57
CA TYR A 48 -15.18 -14.36 8.04
C TYR A 48 -14.20 -15.16 8.86
N LYS A 49 -12.89 -14.96 8.62
CA LYS A 49 -11.80 -15.55 9.38
C LYS A 49 -10.73 -14.52 9.66
N ASN A 50 -10.01 -14.70 10.75
CA ASN A 50 -8.75 -14.02 11.00
C ASN A 50 -7.72 -14.99 11.56
N ARG A 51 -6.43 -14.70 11.29
CA ARG A 51 -5.31 -15.49 11.81
C ARG A 51 -4.08 -14.62 11.95
N PHE A 52 -3.38 -14.80 13.06
CA PHE A 52 -1.99 -14.37 13.12
C PHE A 52 -1.13 -15.17 12.17
N LEU A 53 -0.21 -14.48 11.49
CA LEU A 53 0.89 -15.15 10.80
C LEU A 53 1.74 -15.88 11.83
N GLN A 54 2.10 -17.12 11.52
CA GLN A 54 2.91 -17.96 12.42
C GLN A 54 4.40 -17.62 12.24
N THR A 55 4.74 -16.38 12.54
CA THR A 55 6.12 -15.86 12.51
C THR A 55 6.89 -16.40 13.73
N PRO A 56 8.23 -16.31 13.77
CA PRO A 56 9.01 -16.67 14.93
C PRO A 56 8.56 -15.98 16.23
N ASP A 57 8.17 -14.71 16.16
CA ASP A 57 7.66 -13.93 17.32
C ASP A 57 6.35 -14.52 17.90
N ILE A 58 5.58 -15.23 17.06
CA ILE A 58 4.33 -15.88 17.45
C ILE A 58 4.57 -17.31 17.95
N THR A 59 5.47 -18.06 17.30
CA THR A 59 5.65 -19.50 17.51
C THR A 59 6.70 -19.83 18.54
N ASP A 60 7.67 -18.94 18.79
CA ASP A 60 8.74 -19.13 19.76
C ASP A 60 8.65 -18.08 20.89
N PRO A 61 8.09 -18.42 22.05
CA PRO A 61 7.95 -17.48 23.16
C PRO A 61 9.28 -17.10 23.84
N LEU A 62 10.37 -17.81 23.53
CA LEU A 62 11.72 -17.50 24.01
C LEU A 62 12.54 -16.74 22.96
N HIS A 63 11.89 -16.40 21.86
CA HIS A 63 12.50 -15.66 20.79
C HIS A 63 12.99 -14.29 21.26
N ASP A 64 14.27 -14.00 21.02
CA ASP A 64 14.87 -12.68 21.21
C ASP A 64 14.80 -11.91 19.88
N PRO A 65 13.94 -10.87 19.76
CA PRO A 65 13.85 -10.07 18.55
C PRO A 65 15.18 -9.44 18.14
N ALA A 66 16.04 -9.08 19.10
CA ALA A 66 17.34 -8.48 18.84
C ALA A 66 18.35 -9.48 18.25
N ALA A 67 18.23 -10.77 18.56
CA ALA A 67 19.14 -11.81 18.04
C ALA A 67 18.93 -12.08 16.54
N GLY A 68 17.87 -11.56 15.93
CA GLY A 68 17.53 -11.77 14.54
C GLY A 68 17.71 -10.57 13.63
N PHE A 69 18.38 -9.55 14.09
CA PHE A 69 18.65 -8.38 13.24
C PHE A 69 19.33 -8.81 11.94
N GLY A 70 18.69 -8.48 10.80
CA GLY A 70 19.15 -8.89 9.47
C GLY A 70 18.69 -10.29 9.01
N ASP A 71 17.96 -11.07 9.81
CA ASP A 71 17.35 -12.31 9.35
C ASP A 71 16.04 -12.01 8.59
N LEU A 72 16.11 -12.08 7.26
CA LEU A 72 14.99 -11.79 6.36
C LEU A 72 13.75 -12.67 6.55
N ARG A 73 13.84 -13.76 7.32
CA ARG A 73 12.73 -14.68 7.64
C ARG A 73 11.85 -14.20 8.79
N ARG A 74 12.18 -13.08 9.43
CA ARG A 74 11.55 -12.62 10.67
C ARG A 74 10.51 -11.54 10.49
N GLY A 75 10.08 -11.30 9.25
CA GLY A 75 9.04 -10.32 8.95
C GLY A 75 7.72 -10.60 9.63
N LYS A 76 6.99 -9.55 9.94
CA LYS A 76 5.67 -9.63 10.57
C LYS A 76 4.54 -9.77 9.55
N GLY A 77 4.79 -9.44 8.26
CA GLY A 77 3.80 -9.50 7.19
C GLY A 77 2.53 -8.69 7.48
N ASN A 78 2.67 -7.58 8.18
CA ASN A 78 1.56 -6.84 8.80
C ASN A 78 1.07 -5.64 7.97
N THR A 79 1.66 -5.39 6.79
CA THR A 79 1.38 -4.16 6.03
C THR A 79 0.44 -4.39 4.86
N HIS A 80 0.72 -5.36 4.00
CA HIS A 80 -0.09 -5.59 2.79
C HIS A 80 -0.28 -7.08 2.50
N VAL A 81 -1.35 -7.41 1.78
CA VAL A 81 -1.59 -8.76 1.28
C VAL A 81 -1.86 -8.70 -0.23
N VAL A 82 -1.09 -9.46 -1.01
CA VAL A 82 -1.19 -9.49 -2.48
C VAL A 82 -1.27 -10.93 -2.99
N ALA A 83 -1.89 -11.11 -4.16
CA ALA A 83 -1.90 -12.40 -4.85
C ALA A 83 -1.01 -12.33 -6.10
N HIS A 84 -0.09 -13.28 -6.24
CA HIS A 84 0.75 -13.41 -7.42
C HIS A 84 1.09 -14.87 -7.67
N ASN A 85 1.05 -15.32 -8.93
CA ASN A 85 1.39 -16.69 -9.33
C ASN A 85 0.75 -17.76 -8.42
N LYS A 86 -0.56 -17.66 -8.16
CA LYS A 86 -1.34 -18.57 -7.30
C LYS A 86 -0.95 -18.60 -5.82
N LYS A 87 -0.06 -17.71 -5.38
CA LYS A 87 0.31 -17.52 -3.99
C LYS A 87 -0.39 -16.28 -3.43
N ILE A 88 -0.67 -16.29 -2.15
CA ILE A 88 -1.14 -15.12 -1.39
C ILE A 88 0.00 -14.75 -0.44
N LEU A 89 0.52 -13.55 -0.60
CA LEU A 89 1.71 -13.06 0.10
C LEU A 89 1.33 -11.95 1.07
N CYS A 90 1.72 -12.09 2.32
CA CYS A 90 1.63 -11.04 3.34
C CYS A 90 2.99 -10.37 3.47
N LEU A 91 3.01 -9.06 3.36
CA LEU A 91 4.19 -8.24 3.14
C LEU A 91 4.40 -7.27 4.30
N GLU A 92 5.64 -6.94 4.53
CA GLU A 92 6.14 -5.77 5.23
C GLU A 92 7.38 -5.25 4.47
N GLU A 93 8.18 -4.33 5.01
CA GLU A 93 9.19 -3.63 4.20
C GLU A 93 10.62 -4.14 4.39
N ALA A 94 10.91 -4.75 5.56
CA ALA A 94 12.29 -5.07 5.96
C ALA A 94 12.68 -6.54 5.78
N HIS A 95 11.74 -7.41 5.40
CA HIS A 95 11.95 -8.85 5.37
C HIS A 95 11.34 -9.50 4.12
N TRP A 96 11.39 -10.83 4.04
CA TRP A 96 10.72 -11.61 3.01
C TRP A 96 9.21 -11.70 3.25
N PRO A 97 8.40 -11.81 2.18
CA PRO A 97 6.97 -12.10 2.29
C PRO A 97 6.68 -13.40 3.02
N TRP A 98 5.51 -13.46 3.66
CA TRP A 98 4.92 -14.71 4.17
C TRP A 98 3.84 -15.21 3.23
N GLU A 99 3.93 -16.47 2.79
CA GLU A 99 2.87 -17.13 2.03
C GLU A 99 1.79 -17.67 2.98
N ILE A 100 0.52 -17.45 2.59
CA ILE A 100 -0.65 -18.04 3.26
C ILE A 100 -1.48 -18.84 2.25
N ASP A 101 -2.23 -19.83 2.74
CA ASP A 101 -3.19 -20.59 1.94
C ASP A 101 -4.57 -19.91 1.89
N GLY A 102 -5.50 -20.47 1.08
CA GLY A 102 -6.88 -19.98 0.96
C GLY A 102 -7.74 -20.12 2.24
N GLN A 103 -7.20 -20.72 3.31
CA GLN A 103 -7.80 -20.81 4.65
C GLN A 103 -7.12 -19.87 5.64
N LEU A 104 -6.21 -19.02 5.16
CA LEU A 104 -5.38 -18.08 5.90
C LEU A 104 -4.33 -18.75 6.81
N ASN A 105 -4.00 -20.01 6.59
CA ASN A 105 -2.91 -20.65 7.32
C ASN A 105 -1.58 -20.22 6.73
N THR A 106 -0.60 -19.94 7.59
CA THR A 106 0.78 -19.62 7.16
C THR A 106 1.42 -20.85 6.57
N VAL A 107 1.96 -20.71 5.35
CA VAL A 107 2.69 -21.76 4.63
C VAL A 107 4.18 -21.65 4.93
N GLY A 108 4.76 -20.46 4.82
CA GLY A 108 6.18 -20.19 5.06
C GLY A 108 6.62 -18.84 4.47
N CYS A 109 7.92 -18.54 4.62
CA CYS A 109 8.52 -17.39 3.94
C CYS A 109 8.69 -17.67 2.45
N GLU A 110 8.45 -16.65 1.62
CA GLU A 110 8.66 -16.68 0.18
C GLU A 110 9.92 -15.92 -0.19
N ASN A 111 10.90 -16.61 -0.72
CA ASN A 111 12.15 -16.01 -1.22
C ASN A 111 12.40 -16.32 -2.69
N PHE A 112 11.34 -16.71 -3.41
CA PHE A 112 11.36 -17.00 -4.85
C PHE A 112 12.43 -18.03 -5.22
N SER A 113 12.37 -19.20 -4.57
CA SER A 113 13.31 -20.32 -4.75
C SER A 113 14.76 -19.95 -4.42
N GLU A 114 14.96 -19.26 -3.30
CA GLU A 114 16.27 -18.80 -2.79
C GLU A 114 16.96 -17.74 -3.67
N ALA A 115 16.22 -17.19 -4.64
CA ALA A 115 16.77 -16.18 -5.55
C ALA A 115 16.75 -14.75 -4.99
N LEU A 116 15.81 -14.44 -4.08
CA LEU A 116 15.69 -13.12 -3.46
C LEU A 116 16.62 -13.06 -2.23
N THR A 117 17.64 -12.21 -2.29
CA THR A 117 18.69 -12.08 -1.26
C THR A 117 18.57 -10.81 -0.43
N CYS A 118 17.55 -9.98 -0.65
CA CYS A 118 17.25 -8.77 0.10
C CYS A 118 15.81 -8.79 0.61
N SER A 119 15.40 -7.79 1.39
CA SER A 119 14.01 -7.57 1.78
C SER A 119 13.12 -7.23 0.56
N MET A 120 11.82 -7.10 0.76
CA MET A 120 10.90 -6.73 -0.31
C MET A 120 9.87 -5.73 0.23
N THR A 121 9.60 -4.68 -0.55
CA THR A 121 8.57 -3.68 -0.24
C THR A 121 7.22 -4.31 0.08
N ALA A 122 6.43 -3.64 0.92
CA ALA A 122 5.01 -3.96 1.11
C ALA A 122 4.11 -3.52 -0.07
N HIS A 123 4.64 -2.72 -1.00
CA HIS A 123 3.89 -2.12 -2.11
C HIS A 123 4.33 -2.60 -3.50
N PRO A 124 4.42 -3.93 -3.75
CA PRO A 124 4.71 -4.40 -5.10
C PRO A 124 3.58 -3.98 -6.04
N LYS A 125 3.92 -3.80 -7.31
CA LYS A 125 2.96 -3.50 -8.37
C LYS A 125 2.87 -4.69 -9.33
N ILE A 126 1.67 -5.18 -9.55
CA ILE A 126 1.43 -6.26 -10.51
C ILE A 126 0.98 -5.64 -11.82
N CYS A 127 1.78 -5.86 -12.87
CA CYS A 127 1.46 -5.35 -14.19
C CYS A 127 0.28 -6.11 -14.79
N PRO A 128 -0.86 -5.46 -15.08
CA PRO A 128 -2.03 -6.16 -15.60
C PRO A 128 -1.82 -6.71 -17.01
N THR A 129 -0.86 -6.19 -17.76
CA THR A 129 -0.55 -6.61 -19.13
C THR A 129 0.38 -7.82 -19.17
N THR A 130 1.43 -7.83 -18.34
CA THR A 130 2.48 -8.87 -18.38
C THR A 130 2.33 -9.90 -17.26
N GLY A 131 1.57 -9.60 -16.21
CA GLY A 131 1.48 -10.41 -15.00
C GLY A 131 2.75 -10.38 -14.14
N GLU A 132 3.77 -9.60 -14.52
CA GLU A 132 4.97 -9.43 -13.69
C GLU A 132 4.65 -8.68 -12.41
N MET A 133 5.27 -9.10 -11.32
CA MET A 133 5.30 -8.34 -10.07
C MET A 133 6.60 -7.56 -10.00
N LEU A 134 6.49 -6.23 -9.93
CA LEU A 134 7.60 -5.31 -9.76
C LEU A 134 7.64 -4.85 -8.31
N ALA A 135 8.82 -4.84 -7.73
CA ALA A 135 9.03 -4.53 -6.33
C ALA A 135 10.39 -3.82 -6.13
N PHE A 136 10.68 -3.47 -4.92
CA PHE A 136 11.99 -2.97 -4.52
C PHE A 136 12.30 -3.34 -3.07
N SER A 137 13.54 -3.14 -2.67
CA SER A 137 14.01 -3.20 -1.30
C SER A 137 14.78 -1.93 -0.98
N TYR A 138 14.51 -1.30 0.15
CA TYR A 138 15.25 -0.12 0.61
C TYR A 138 15.89 -0.31 1.99
N PHE A 139 15.54 -1.37 2.69
CA PHE A 139 16.01 -1.62 4.05
C PHE A 139 17.38 -2.32 4.03
N ASN A 140 18.38 -1.63 3.45
CA ASN A 140 19.76 -2.09 3.33
C ASN A 140 20.71 -1.15 4.06
N PHE A 141 21.49 -1.65 5.02
CA PHE A 141 22.42 -0.84 5.81
C PHE A 141 23.79 -0.62 5.14
N ALA A 142 23.93 -1.07 3.90
CA ALA A 142 25.09 -0.85 3.03
C ALA A 142 24.64 -0.63 1.59
N GLN A 143 25.46 0.06 0.80
CA GLN A 143 25.19 0.23 -0.63
C GLN A 143 25.14 -1.14 -1.36
N PRO A 144 24.24 -1.25 -2.32
CA PRO A 144 23.22 -0.28 -2.74
C PRO A 144 22.09 -0.18 -1.73
N TYR A 145 21.65 1.04 -1.39
CA TYR A 145 20.55 1.25 -0.45
C TYR A 145 19.18 0.92 -1.06
N LEU A 146 19.08 0.87 -2.38
CA LEU A 146 17.87 0.52 -3.12
C LEU A 146 18.17 -0.68 -4.03
N ASN A 147 17.32 -1.71 -4.01
CA ASN A 147 17.34 -2.77 -5.01
C ASN A 147 16.01 -2.80 -5.75
N TYR A 148 16.05 -2.80 -7.06
CA TYR A 148 14.89 -3.04 -7.91
C TYR A 148 14.73 -4.53 -8.17
N ILE A 149 13.48 -5.01 -8.09
CA ILE A 149 13.13 -6.44 -8.14
C ILE A 149 12.06 -6.63 -9.22
N ARG A 150 12.30 -7.56 -10.15
CA ARG A 150 11.27 -8.04 -11.08
C ARG A 150 11.05 -9.53 -10.92
N ILE A 151 9.80 -9.91 -10.75
CA ILE A 151 9.36 -11.31 -10.63
C ILE A 151 8.40 -11.56 -11.79
N GLY A 152 8.69 -12.56 -12.59
CA GLY A 152 7.86 -12.94 -13.74
C GLY A 152 6.47 -13.42 -13.33
N ALA A 153 5.52 -13.43 -14.25
CA ALA A 153 4.19 -14.00 -14.03
C ALA A 153 4.23 -15.48 -13.58
N ASP A 154 5.33 -16.17 -13.92
CA ASP A 154 5.65 -17.54 -13.49
C ASP A 154 6.18 -17.65 -12.05
N GLY A 155 6.34 -16.51 -11.33
CA GLY A 155 6.88 -16.45 -9.99
C GLY A 155 8.41 -16.53 -9.91
N ALA A 156 9.13 -16.59 -11.03
CA ALA A 156 10.59 -16.61 -11.02
C ALA A 156 11.18 -15.20 -10.93
N LEU A 157 12.23 -15.03 -10.12
CA LEU A 157 13.00 -13.78 -10.08
C LEU A 157 13.68 -13.58 -11.45
N LYS A 158 13.38 -12.47 -12.11
CA LYS A 158 13.91 -12.11 -13.44
C LYS A 158 15.03 -11.07 -13.33
N GLN A 159 14.98 -10.21 -12.33
CA GLN A 159 15.97 -9.15 -12.12
C GLN A 159 16.06 -8.76 -10.65
N LEU A 160 17.27 -8.55 -10.20
CA LEU A 160 17.62 -7.93 -8.93
C LEU A 160 18.75 -6.94 -9.24
N GLU A 161 18.43 -5.64 -9.24
CA GLU A 161 19.34 -4.57 -9.66
C GLU A 161 19.59 -3.58 -8.53
N GLY A 162 20.84 -3.42 -8.12
CA GLY A 162 21.22 -2.48 -7.09
C GLY A 162 21.33 -1.06 -7.63
N ILE A 163 20.72 -0.10 -6.96
CA ILE A 163 20.73 1.33 -7.29
C ILE A 163 21.34 2.10 -6.12
N GLU A 164 22.41 2.84 -6.39
CA GLU A 164 23.05 3.67 -5.38
C GLU A 164 22.24 4.93 -5.10
N LEU A 165 21.97 5.19 -3.80
CA LEU A 165 21.39 6.43 -3.29
C LEU A 165 22.41 7.16 -2.43
N PRO A 166 22.31 8.50 -2.31
CA PRO A 166 23.23 9.29 -1.46
C PRO A 166 23.18 8.88 0.01
N GLN A 167 22.02 8.43 0.48
CA GLN A 167 21.76 8.00 1.85
C GLN A 167 20.64 6.94 1.87
N MET A 168 20.56 6.22 2.97
CA MET A 168 19.43 5.33 3.21
C MET A 168 18.20 6.17 3.56
N VAL A 169 17.12 6.01 2.78
CA VAL A 169 15.84 6.67 3.00
C VAL A 169 14.75 5.63 3.18
N MET A 170 13.70 5.97 3.91
CA MET A 170 12.46 5.19 3.93
C MET A 170 11.71 5.45 2.62
N MET A 171 11.82 4.53 1.68
CA MET A 171 11.06 4.56 0.43
C MET A 171 9.86 3.63 0.58
N HIS A 172 8.72 4.17 1.03
CA HIS A 172 7.57 3.34 1.37
C HIS A 172 6.88 2.75 0.14
N ASP A 173 6.71 3.56 -0.91
CA ASP A 173 6.05 3.17 -2.15
C ASP A 173 6.84 3.62 -3.39
N PHE A 174 6.47 3.13 -4.56
CA PHE A 174 7.02 3.49 -5.85
C PHE A 174 5.93 3.35 -6.92
N SER A 175 6.20 3.79 -8.14
CA SER A 175 5.24 3.68 -9.23
C SER A 175 5.79 2.91 -10.42
N ILE A 176 4.88 2.33 -11.19
CA ILE A 176 5.18 1.76 -12.49
C ILE A 176 4.31 2.42 -13.56
N THR A 177 4.84 2.47 -14.78
CA THR A 177 4.08 2.76 -15.99
C THR A 177 4.20 1.57 -16.95
N GLU A 178 3.67 1.62 -18.15
CA GLU A 178 3.88 0.52 -19.12
C GLU A 178 5.37 0.31 -19.43
N ASN A 179 6.17 1.37 -19.46
CA ASN A 179 7.58 1.33 -19.89
C ASN A 179 8.59 1.58 -18.77
N TYR A 180 8.20 2.24 -17.68
CA TYR A 180 9.13 2.73 -16.65
C TYR A 180 8.74 2.28 -15.24
N VAL A 181 9.72 2.40 -14.35
CA VAL A 181 9.54 2.45 -12.89
C VAL A 181 9.95 3.84 -12.41
N VAL A 182 9.27 4.33 -11.37
CA VAL A 182 9.55 5.63 -10.77
C VAL A 182 9.82 5.43 -9.29
N PHE A 183 11.05 5.66 -8.88
CA PHE A 183 11.49 5.64 -7.49
C PHE A 183 11.33 7.03 -6.86
N MET A 184 10.94 7.08 -5.61
CA MET A 184 10.74 8.31 -4.85
C MET A 184 11.84 8.45 -3.78
N ASP A 185 12.99 9.03 -4.14
CA ASP A 185 14.09 9.33 -3.21
C ASP A 185 13.77 10.61 -2.44
N LEU A 186 13.01 10.43 -1.35
CA LEU A 186 12.44 11.49 -0.53
C LEU A 186 13.20 11.60 0.80
N PRO A 187 13.23 12.78 1.45
CA PRO A 187 14.17 13.07 2.54
C PRO A 187 13.78 12.52 3.91
N LEU A 188 13.13 11.37 4.00
CA LEU A 188 12.92 10.63 5.23
C LEU A 188 14.09 9.67 5.43
N ALA A 189 15.19 10.18 5.98
CA ALA A 189 16.48 9.52 6.01
C ALA A 189 16.74 8.78 7.33
N LEU A 190 17.57 7.73 7.26
CA LEU A 190 18.04 7.00 8.43
C LEU A 190 18.71 7.97 9.41
N ASP A 191 18.34 7.84 10.68
CA ASP A 191 18.91 8.57 11.80
C ASP A 191 19.25 7.58 12.94
N LEU A 192 20.53 7.35 13.14
CA LEU A 192 21.01 6.35 14.12
C LEU A 192 20.66 6.71 15.57
N GLU A 193 20.39 7.98 15.87
CA GLU A 193 19.94 8.41 17.20
C GLU A 193 18.54 7.87 17.54
N LEU A 194 17.75 7.54 16.49
CA LEU A 194 16.39 7.03 16.61
C LEU A 194 16.29 5.49 16.62
N LEU A 195 17.42 4.77 16.55
CA LEU A 195 17.37 3.29 16.51
C LEU A 195 16.58 2.66 17.68
N ALA A 196 16.68 3.27 18.86
CA ALA A 196 15.98 2.77 20.05
C ALA A 196 14.45 2.94 19.98
N THR A 197 13.92 3.78 19.08
CA THR A 197 12.47 3.99 18.93
C THR A 197 11.79 2.91 18.08
N GLY A 198 12.58 2.09 17.38
CA GLY A 198 12.08 1.10 16.41
C GLY A 198 11.75 1.69 15.04
N ILE A 199 11.73 3.02 14.89
CA ILE A 199 11.52 3.73 13.62
C ILE A 199 12.67 4.73 13.42
N PRO A 200 13.81 4.29 12.87
CA PRO A 200 15.04 5.07 12.84
C PRO A 200 15.09 6.05 11.66
N PHE A 201 14.01 6.76 11.39
CA PHE A 201 13.94 7.70 10.26
C PHE A 201 13.53 9.10 10.73
N ARG A 202 14.18 10.11 10.16
CA ARG A 202 13.91 11.53 10.39
C ARG A 202 13.76 12.27 9.08
N PHE A 203 12.78 13.16 8.99
CA PHE A 203 12.60 14.02 7.82
C PHE A 203 13.68 15.12 7.83
N LYS A 204 14.53 15.10 6.79
CA LYS A 204 15.67 16.01 6.60
C LYS A 204 15.49 16.82 5.32
N ARG A 205 14.67 17.88 5.38
CA ARG A 205 14.30 18.72 4.22
C ARG A 205 15.50 19.18 3.40
N GLU A 206 16.62 19.47 4.07
CA GLU A 206 17.86 19.93 3.46
C GLU A 206 18.55 18.87 2.56
N SER A 207 18.19 17.63 2.68
CA SER A 207 18.70 16.55 1.81
C SER A 207 18.12 16.60 0.40
N GLY A 208 17.09 17.43 0.15
CA GLY A 208 16.40 17.49 -1.14
C GLY A 208 15.49 16.29 -1.38
N ALA A 209 14.77 16.31 -2.49
CA ALA A 209 13.91 15.22 -2.96
C ALA A 209 14.02 15.07 -4.47
N ARG A 210 13.91 13.85 -4.98
CA ARG A 210 14.00 13.57 -6.41
C ARG A 210 13.24 12.31 -6.80
N LEU A 211 12.82 12.27 -8.05
CA LEU A 211 12.20 11.12 -8.69
C LEU A 211 13.20 10.44 -9.61
N GLY A 212 13.41 9.13 -9.44
CA GLY A 212 14.28 8.32 -10.29
C GLY A 212 13.45 7.55 -11.31
N VAL A 213 13.61 7.85 -12.58
CA VAL A 213 12.91 7.15 -13.68
C VAL A 213 13.87 6.19 -14.38
N MET A 214 13.47 4.93 -14.47
CA MET A 214 14.25 3.88 -15.13
C MET A 214 13.34 3.04 -16.04
N PRO A 215 13.77 2.62 -17.24
CA PRO A 215 13.04 1.60 -18.00
C PRO A 215 12.83 0.33 -17.15
N ARG A 216 11.69 -0.34 -17.28
CA ARG A 216 11.37 -1.54 -16.46
C ARG A 216 12.43 -2.64 -16.52
N ASN A 217 13.12 -2.78 -17.67
CA ASN A 217 14.21 -3.74 -17.88
C ASN A 217 15.60 -3.08 -17.86
N GLY A 218 15.65 -1.82 -17.40
CA GLY A 218 16.89 -1.05 -17.30
C GLY A 218 17.76 -1.48 -16.14
N THR A 219 18.91 -0.87 -16.07
CA THR A 219 19.90 -1.04 -14.99
C THR A 219 20.08 0.27 -14.23
N SER A 220 20.84 0.24 -13.14
CA SER A 220 21.18 1.43 -12.35
C SER A 220 21.74 2.60 -13.20
N ARG A 221 22.43 2.29 -14.32
CA ARG A 221 22.97 3.29 -15.25
C ARG A 221 21.91 4.01 -16.06
N ASP A 222 20.74 3.45 -16.17
CA ASP A 222 19.62 3.98 -16.95
C ASP A 222 18.69 4.86 -16.11
N VAL A 223 18.95 4.98 -14.80
CA VAL A 223 18.15 5.83 -13.90
C VAL A 223 18.42 7.29 -14.19
N ARG A 224 17.36 8.02 -14.50
CA ARG A 224 17.39 9.48 -14.65
C ARG A 224 16.73 10.12 -13.45
N TRP A 225 17.45 10.99 -12.75
CA TRP A 225 16.95 11.67 -11.56
C TRP A 225 16.42 13.06 -11.90
N PHE A 226 15.28 13.41 -11.30
CA PHE A 226 14.57 14.66 -11.48
C PHE A 226 14.28 15.26 -10.11
N GLU A 227 14.85 16.45 -9.85
CA GLU A 227 14.64 17.16 -8.59
C GLU A 227 13.19 17.65 -8.46
N ILE A 228 12.65 17.58 -7.24
CA ILE A 228 11.32 18.06 -6.87
C ILE A 228 11.40 18.81 -5.53
N GLU A 229 10.33 19.51 -5.17
CA GLU A 229 10.23 20.13 -3.84
C GLU A 229 10.25 19.05 -2.73
N PRO A 230 11.06 19.25 -1.67
CA PRO A 230 11.13 18.31 -0.56
C PRO A 230 9.76 18.05 0.06
N CYS A 231 9.38 16.78 0.08
CA CYS A 231 8.09 16.29 0.54
C CYS A 231 8.21 14.83 0.97
N TYR A 232 7.10 14.26 1.43
CA TYR A 232 6.98 12.82 1.62
C TYR A 232 5.70 12.28 0.97
N VAL A 233 5.75 11.02 0.61
CA VAL A 233 4.64 10.24 0.05
C VAL A 233 4.67 8.87 0.71
N PHE A 234 3.61 8.52 1.43
CA PHE A 234 3.40 7.13 1.83
C PHE A 234 2.88 6.33 0.64
N HIS A 235 1.80 6.77 0.01
CA HIS A 235 1.19 5.98 -1.06
C HIS A 235 1.03 6.78 -2.35
N GLN A 236 1.30 6.11 -3.46
CA GLN A 236 0.93 6.57 -4.78
C GLN A 236 -0.50 6.09 -5.12
N VAL A 237 -1.16 6.76 -6.06
CA VAL A 237 -2.47 6.36 -6.60
C VAL A 237 -2.28 5.54 -7.87
N ASN A 238 -1.63 6.13 -8.87
CA ASN A 238 -1.23 5.47 -10.12
C ASN A 238 -0.24 6.34 -10.91
N ALA A 239 0.45 5.71 -11.87
CA ALA A 239 1.25 6.40 -12.84
C ALA A 239 1.08 5.79 -14.23
N TRP A 240 1.33 6.60 -15.28
CA TRP A 240 1.37 6.14 -16.65
C TRP A 240 2.30 7.00 -17.50
N ASP A 241 2.71 6.48 -18.62
CA ASP A 241 3.52 7.22 -19.58
C ASP A 241 2.83 7.35 -20.95
N LYS A 242 3.02 8.50 -21.58
CA LYS A 242 2.55 8.79 -22.92
C LYS A 242 3.45 9.84 -23.58
N ASP A 243 3.90 9.58 -24.80
CA ASP A 243 4.71 10.51 -25.59
C ASP A 243 5.93 11.08 -24.82
N SER A 244 6.67 10.23 -24.12
CA SER A 244 7.81 10.60 -23.26
C SER A 244 7.46 11.48 -22.06
N VAL A 245 6.21 11.53 -21.66
CA VAL A 245 5.74 12.20 -20.44
C VAL A 245 5.19 11.16 -19.48
N ILE A 246 5.65 11.20 -18.24
CA ILE A 246 5.11 10.37 -17.17
C ILE A 246 4.20 11.24 -16.31
N THR A 247 2.98 10.79 -16.09
CA THR A 247 2.04 11.37 -15.13
C THR A 247 1.96 10.48 -13.91
N LEU A 248 2.09 11.04 -12.72
CA LEU A 248 2.07 10.32 -11.45
C LEU A 248 1.17 11.05 -10.45
N TYR A 249 0.18 10.35 -9.90
CA TYR A 249 -0.68 10.82 -8.81
C TYR A 249 -0.29 10.18 -7.49
N VAL A 250 -0.17 10.99 -6.46
CA VAL A 250 0.31 10.59 -5.13
C VAL A 250 -0.48 11.29 -4.03
N SER A 251 -0.44 10.72 -2.84
CA SER A 251 -0.82 11.42 -1.60
C SER A 251 0.42 12.09 -1.02
N ARG A 252 0.59 13.41 -1.31
CA ARG A 252 1.76 14.20 -0.95
C ARG A 252 1.55 14.95 0.35
N GLN A 253 2.54 14.91 1.23
CA GLN A 253 2.62 15.72 2.45
C GLN A 253 3.96 16.47 2.50
N ASN A 254 4.01 17.63 3.19
CA ASN A 254 5.22 18.47 3.19
C ASN A 254 6.33 17.91 4.10
N SER A 255 5.98 17.09 5.08
CA SER A 255 6.90 16.41 5.98
C SER A 255 6.35 15.06 6.40
N ALA A 256 7.17 14.21 7.00
CA ALA A 256 6.76 12.98 7.64
C ALA A 256 7.54 12.80 8.92
N PHE A 257 6.93 12.22 9.92
CA PHE A 257 7.46 12.03 11.27
C PHE A 257 8.03 13.32 11.85
N GLY A 258 7.48 13.83 12.93
CA GLY A 258 7.97 15.04 13.57
C GLY A 258 9.36 14.90 14.18
N ALA A 259 9.74 15.87 14.98
CA ALA A 259 11.07 15.93 15.60
C ALA A 259 11.42 14.67 16.41
N ASP A 260 10.43 13.99 16.94
CA ASP A 260 10.58 12.84 17.84
C ASP A 260 10.27 11.48 17.17
N SER A 261 10.26 11.40 15.85
CA SER A 261 10.06 10.15 15.07
C SER A 261 8.74 9.40 15.37
N GLY A 262 8.00 9.13 14.33
CA GLY A 262 6.79 8.30 14.38
C GLY A 262 5.48 9.04 14.59
N ASP A 263 5.48 10.38 14.74
CA ASP A 263 4.25 11.14 14.67
C ASP A 263 3.86 11.47 13.21
N TYR A 264 2.58 11.40 12.92
CA TYR A 264 2.01 11.83 11.64
C TYR A 264 1.68 13.32 11.71
N SER A 265 2.74 14.16 11.69
CA SER A 265 2.61 15.60 11.84
C SER A 265 1.89 16.30 10.69
N GLU A 266 1.79 15.64 9.55
CA GLU A 266 1.04 16.12 8.39
C GLU A 266 0.29 14.97 7.73
N VAL A 267 -0.77 15.33 6.98
CA VAL A 267 -1.59 14.36 6.23
C VAL A 267 -1.41 14.57 4.74
N GLY A 268 -1.46 13.48 4.00
CA GLY A 268 -1.37 13.50 2.55
C GLY A 268 -2.55 14.19 1.88
N ARG A 269 -2.31 14.77 0.70
CA ARG A 269 -3.30 15.39 -0.19
C ARG A 269 -3.03 14.98 -1.62
N LEU A 270 -4.07 14.84 -2.42
CA LEU A 270 -3.91 14.41 -3.80
C LEU A 270 -3.10 15.44 -4.61
N HIS A 271 -2.01 14.96 -5.16
CA HIS A 271 -1.04 15.74 -5.91
C HIS A 271 -0.67 15.03 -7.21
N ARG A 272 -0.29 15.79 -8.23
CA ARG A 272 0.17 15.27 -9.52
C ARG A 272 1.56 15.77 -9.85
N TRP A 273 2.45 14.85 -10.21
CA TRP A 273 3.70 15.15 -10.89
C TRP A 273 3.61 14.78 -12.37
N THR A 274 4.19 15.62 -13.21
CA THR A 274 4.32 15.36 -14.64
C THR A 274 5.79 15.49 -15.01
N ILE A 275 6.41 14.39 -15.42
CA ILE A 275 7.84 14.29 -15.75
C ILE A 275 7.97 14.27 -17.27
N ASP A 276 8.55 15.30 -17.86
CA ASP A 276 8.90 15.35 -19.29
C ASP A 276 10.31 14.79 -19.50
N LEU A 277 10.37 13.56 -20.00
CA LEU A 277 11.64 12.87 -20.23
C LEU A 277 12.47 13.51 -21.33
N THR A 278 11.85 14.20 -22.29
CA THR A 278 12.55 14.89 -23.39
C THR A 278 13.19 16.18 -22.90
N ARG A 279 12.43 16.99 -22.13
CA ARG A 279 12.91 18.27 -21.61
C ARG A 279 13.75 18.12 -20.35
N GLY A 280 13.61 17.00 -19.62
CA GLY A 280 14.28 16.77 -18.35
C GLY A 280 13.69 17.60 -17.21
N THR A 281 12.38 17.86 -17.22
CA THR A 281 11.70 18.72 -16.24
C THR A 281 10.56 17.99 -15.54
N VAL A 282 10.24 18.43 -14.30
CA VAL A 282 9.05 18.03 -13.56
C VAL A 282 8.17 19.25 -13.34
N SER A 283 6.87 19.07 -13.52
CA SER A 283 5.87 20.02 -13.02
C SER A 283 5.07 19.37 -11.88
N GLU A 284 4.78 20.17 -10.86
CA GLU A 284 4.11 19.75 -9.64
C GLU A 284 2.78 20.50 -9.51
N GLN A 285 1.69 19.77 -9.26
CA GLN A 285 0.36 20.37 -9.18
C GLN A 285 -0.45 19.75 -8.03
N PRO A 286 -0.85 20.54 -7.01
CA PRO A 286 -1.90 20.11 -6.08
C PRO A 286 -3.21 19.95 -6.84
N ILE A 287 -3.93 18.86 -6.57
CA ILE A 287 -5.23 18.57 -7.21
C ILE A 287 -6.37 18.87 -6.25
N ASP A 288 -6.21 18.51 -4.98
CA ASP A 288 -7.22 18.71 -3.95
C ASP A 288 -6.53 18.99 -2.61
N ASP A 289 -7.18 19.79 -1.77
CA ASP A 289 -6.69 20.16 -0.43
C ASP A 289 -7.28 19.28 0.69
N ARG A 290 -8.25 18.42 0.37
CA ARG A 290 -8.79 17.47 1.35
C ARG A 290 -7.75 16.44 1.77
N PRO A 291 -7.60 16.18 3.08
CA PRO A 291 -6.74 15.12 3.58
C PRO A 291 -7.19 13.74 3.07
N ALA A 292 -6.30 13.04 2.38
CA ALA A 292 -6.60 11.72 1.84
C ALA A 292 -5.31 10.90 1.61
N ASP A 293 -5.41 9.60 1.79
CA ASP A 293 -4.34 8.65 1.48
C ASP A 293 -4.90 7.27 1.14
N PHE A 294 -4.04 6.24 1.07
CA PHE A 294 -4.39 4.86 0.69
C PHE A 294 -5.00 4.80 -0.71
N GLY A 295 -4.32 5.46 -1.67
CA GLY A 295 -4.78 5.56 -3.04
C GLY A 295 -4.80 4.23 -3.78
N ARG A 296 -5.91 3.94 -4.45
CA ARG A 296 -6.10 2.75 -5.32
C ARG A 296 -6.74 3.15 -6.63
N VAL A 297 -6.54 2.32 -7.63
CA VAL A 297 -7.27 2.35 -8.91
C VAL A 297 -7.88 0.98 -9.17
N ASN A 298 -8.63 0.83 -10.24
CA ASN A 298 -8.92 -0.49 -10.80
C ASN A 298 -7.59 -1.18 -11.14
N ASP A 299 -7.32 -2.36 -10.57
CA ASP A 299 -6.04 -3.05 -10.71
C ASP A 299 -5.68 -3.35 -12.17
N THR A 300 -6.67 -3.41 -13.07
CA THR A 300 -6.42 -3.54 -14.53
C THR A 300 -5.81 -2.28 -15.15
N MET A 301 -5.83 -1.15 -14.42
CA MET A 301 -5.29 0.14 -14.84
C MET A 301 -3.94 0.48 -14.19
N VAL A 302 -3.40 -0.37 -13.35
CA VAL A 302 -2.08 -0.15 -12.72
C VAL A 302 -1.00 0.01 -13.80
N GLY A 303 -0.29 1.13 -13.77
CA GLY A 303 0.73 1.47 -14.77
C GLY A 303 0.19 1.99 -16.10
N ARG A 304 -1.11 2.21 -16.24
CA ARG A 304 -1.80 2.67 -17.44
C ARG A 304 -2.60 3.93 -17.15
N GLU A 305 -2.91 4.72 -18.18
CA GLU A 305 -3.76 5.90 -18.04
C GLU A 305 -5.10 5.51 -17.42
N SER A 306 -5.36 5.98 -16.18
CA SER A 306 -6.58 5.75 -15.45
C SER A 306 -7.35 7.05 -15.26
N ARG A 307 -8.66 6.96 -15.35
CA ARG A 307 -9.55 8.09 -15.08
C ARG A 307 -9.93 8.17 -13.60
N PHE A 308 -10.11 7.03 -12.93
CA PHE A 308 -10.62 7.02 -11.57
C PHE A 308 -9.57 6.56 -10.57
N GLY A 309 -9.44 7.34 -9.48
CA GLY A 309 -8.66 6.99 -8.30
C GLY A 309 -9.55 7.00 -7.06
N TYR A 310 -9.34 6.05 -6.16
CA TYR A 310 -10.10 5.89 -4.92
C TYR A 310 -9.17 6.10 -3.75
N LEU A 311 -9.55 6.97 -2.80
CA LEU A 311 -8.76 7.27 -1.62
C LEU A 311 -9.63 7.22 -0.37
N MET A 312 -9.00 6.99 0.76
CA MET A 312 -9.63 7.13 2.07
C MET A 312 -9.37 8.55 2.60
N ALA A 313 -10.40 9.18 3.15
CA ALA A 313 -10.23 10.42 3.88
C ALA A 313 -9.37 10.21 5.13
N LEU A 314 -8.52 11.16 5.44
CA LEU A 314 -7.85 11.26 6.74
C LEU A 314 -8.52 12.35 7.58
N ASP A 315 -8.60 12.15 8.89
CA ASP A 315 -9.13 13.11 9.84
C ASP A 315 -7.98 13.81 10.56
N GLY A 316 -8.08 15.12 10.66
CA GLY A 316 -7.23 15.92 11.52
C GLY A 316 -5.91 16.36 10.91
N GLU A 317 -5.40 17.45 11.51
CA GLU A 317 -4.01 17.83 11.46
C GLU A 317 -3.31 16.97 12.51
N GLY A 318 -2.55 15.96 12.06
CA GLY A 318 -2.02 14.93 12.93
C GLY A 318 -1.05 15.47 13.97
N ASN A 319 -1.32 15.16 15.20
CA ASN A 319 -0.37 15.06 16.31
C ASN A 319 -0.54 13.69 16.98
N SER A 320 -0.83 12.66 16.19
CA SER A 320 -1.04 11.31 16.71
C SER A 320 0.03 10.36 16.18
N GLU A 321 0.42 9.42 17.00
CA GLU A 321 1.32 8.31 16.63
C GLU A 321 0.69 7.37 15.59
N GLU A 322 -0.59 7.57 15.25
CA GLU A 322 -1.36 6.74 14.32
C GLU A 322 -2.05 7.60 13.26
N PRO A 323 -2.19 7.12 12.02
CA PRO A 323 -3.00 7.80 11.02
C PRO A 323 -4.45 7.83 11.48
N VAL A 324 -5.04 9.02 11.53
CA VAL A 324 -6.44 9.17 11.91
C VAL A 324 -7.31 8.95 10.68
N TYR A 325 -7.92 7.79 10.58
CA TYR A 325 -8.82 7.43 9.49
C TYR A 325 -10.10 8.24 9.56
N GLY A 326 -10.48 8.86 8.44
CA GLY A 326 -11.64 9.72 8.32
C GLY A 326 -12.95 8.97 8.03
N PRO A 327 -14.08 9.68 8.11
CA PRO A 327 -15.41 9.11 7.92
C PRO A 327 -15.87 9.11 6.44
N ARG A 328 -14.96 9.20 5.47
CA ARG A 328 -15.31 9.26 4.04
C ARG A 328 -14.36 8.44 3.19
N LEU A 329 -14.90 8.00 2.04
CA LEU A 329 -14.12 7.54 0.90
C LEU A 329 -14.28 8.54 -0.24
N TYR A 330 -13.26 8.70 -1.05
CA TYR A 330 -13.23 9.60 -2.19
C TYR A 330 -13.03 8.82 -3.50
N GLN A 331 -13.78 9.21 -4.53
CA GLN A 331 -13.53 8.82 -5.91
C GLN A 331 -13.17 10.07 -6.70
N TYR A 332 -11.93 10.13 -7.17
CA TYR A 332 -11.46 11.23 -8.02
C TYR A 332 -11.53 10.86 -9.49
N ASP A 333 -12.10 11.74 -10.29
CA ASP A 333 -11.86 11.78 -11.73
C ASP A 333 -10.50 12.49 -11.95
N LEU A 334 -9.47 11.72 -12.19
CA LEU A 334 -8.07 12.21 -12.30
C LEU A 334 -7.86 13.11 -13.51
N HIS A 335 -8.72 13.05 -14.53
CA HIS A 335 -8.65 13.93 -15.70
C HIS A 335 -9.20 15.32 -15.39
N THR A 336 -10.27 15.41 -14.60
CA THR A 336 -10.95 16.68 -14.30
C THR A 336 -10.67 17.24 -12.93
N GLY A 337 -10.10 16.44 -12.02
CA GLY A 337 -9.89 16.77 -10.61
C GLY A 337 -11.18 16.76 -9.78
N LYS A 338 -12.33 16.38 -10.36
CA LYS A 338 -13.58 16.27 -9.61
C LYS A 338 -13.54 15.11 -8.64
N CYS A 339 -14.17 15.29 -7.48
CA CYS A 339 -14.28 14.28 -6.45
C CYS A 339 -15.73 14.00 -6.10
N ALA A 340 -16.09 12.72 -6.09
CA ALA A 340 -17.31 12.23 -5.45
C ALA A 340 -16.96 11.69 -4.05
N GLU A 341 -17.85 11.92 -3.08
CA GLU A 341 -17.67 11.51 -1.69
C GLU A 341 -18.69 10.44 -1.30
N HIS A 342 -18.21 9.39 -0.65
CA HIS A 342 -19.05 8.41 0.03
C HIS A 342 -18.94 8.63 1.53
N ASP A 343 -20.04 9.06 2.15
CA ASP A 343 -20.13 9.30 3.58
C ASP A 343 -20.38 7.99 4.34
N LEU A 344 -19.50 7.64 5.24
CA LEU A 344 -19.58 6.43 6.07
C LEU A 344 -20.47 6.64 7.32
N GLY A 345 -20.87 7.88 7.59
CA GLY A 345 -21.65 8.30 8.74
C GLY A 345 -20.79 8.64 9.98
N ASP A 346 -21.39 9.39 10.88
CA ASP A 346 -20.74 9.88 12.10
C ASP A 346 -20.20 8.74 12.96
N GLY A 347 -19.01 8.94 13.52
CA GLY A 347 -18.32 7.96 14.35
C GLY A 347 -17.90 6.68 13.59
N THR A 348 -17.86 6.73 12.26
CA THR A 348 -17.32 5.63 11.44
C THR A 348 -15.95 6.02 10.89
N ARG A 349 -15.03 5.06 10.86
CA ARG A 349 -13.70 5.21 10.30
C ARG A 349 -13.56 4.32 9.06
N GLY A 350 -13.03 4.89 7.98
CA GLY A 350 -12.77 4.18 6.74
C GLY A 350 -11.59 3.21 6.84
N ALA A 351 -11.34 2.56 5.74
CA ALA A 351 -10.10 1.83 5.46
C ALA A 351 -9.82 1.95 3.95
N GLU A 352 -8.67 1.45 3.50
CA GLU A 352 -8.30 1.47 2.09
C GLU A 352 -9.46 0.99 1.20
N PRO A 353 -9.84 1.76 0.17
CA PRO A 353 -10.83 1.36 -0.82
C PRO A 353 -10.23 0.37 -1.82
N VAL A 354 -10.80 -0.82 -1.93
CA VAL A 354 -10.38 -1.84 -2.90
C VAL A 354 -11.42 -1.93 -4.01
N PHE A 355 -11.02 -1.58 -5.23
CA PHE A 355 -11.91 -1.70 -6.39
C PHE A 355 -11.95 -3.14 -6.91
N VAL A 356 -13.15 -3.62 -7.24
CA VAL A 356 -13.38 -4.92 -7.86
C VAL A 356 -14.23 -4.72 -9.12
N PRO A 357 -13.72 -4.99 -10.33
CA PRO A 357 -14.49 -4.81 -11.55
C PRO A 357 -15.67 -5.76 -11.62
N ALA A 358 -16.77 -5.32 -12.20
CA ALA A 358 -17.89 -6.18 -12.54
C ALA A 358 -17.48 -7.23 -13.59
N THR A 359 -18.18 -8.36 -13.60
CA THR A 359 -17.96 -9.36 -14.65
C THR A 359 -18.34 -8.76 -16.01
N ASN A 360 -17.39 -8.79 -16.96
CA ASN A 360 -17.50 -8.18 -18.28
C ASN A 360 -17.67 -6.65 -18.29
N ALA A 361 -17.12 -5.96 -17.29
CA ALA A 361 -17.06 -4.51 -17.23
C ALA A 361 -16.52 -3.91 -18.54
N LYS A 362 -17.17 -2.85 -19.03
CA LYS A 362 -16.78 -2.11 -20.24
C LYS A 362 -16.19 -0.76 -19.91
N GLU A 363 -16.65 -0.16 -18.82
CA GLU A 363 -16.15 1.11 -18.31
C GLU A 363 -15.18 0.86 -17.15
N GLU A 364 -14.25 1.76 -16.94
CA GLU A 364 -13.20 1.63 -15.91
C GLU A 364 -13.80 1.54 -14.49
N ASP A 365 -14.88 2.28 -14.23
CA ASP A 365 -15.57 2.35 -12.94
C ASP A 365 -16.78 1.40 -12.85
N GLU A 366 -16.99 0.53 -13.84
CA GLU A 366 -18.05 -0.48 -13.77
C GLU A 366 -17.65 -1.61 -12.82
N GLY A 367 -18.07 -1.48 -11.56
CA GLY A 367 -17.68 -2.39 -10.49
C GLY A 367 -18.01 -1.85 -9.11
N TRP A 368 -17.33 -2.38 -8.11
CA TRP A 368 -17.59 -2.08 -6.71
C TRP A 368 -16.33 -1.66 -5.97
N VAL A 369 -16.50 -0.74 -5.02
CA VAL A 369 -15.47 -0.40 -4.05
C VAL A 369 -15.80 -1.07 -2.72
N LEU A 370 -14.88 -1.87 -2.22
CA LEU A 370 -14.96 -2.57 -0.96
C LEU A 370 -14.08 -1.87 0.08
N SER A 371 -14.61 -1.64 1.28
CA SER A 371 -13.82 -1.10 2.40
C SER A 371 -14.28 -1.72 3.72
N LEU A 372 -13.29 -2.09 4.54
CA LEU A 372 -13.55 -2.65 5.87
C LEU A 372 -13.59 -1.52 6.90
N VAL A 373 -14.77 -1.01 7.19
CA VAL A 373 -14.99 0.16 8.02
C VAL A 373 -15.27 -0.21 9.48
N HIS A 374 -14.90 0.69 10.39
CA HIS A 374 -15.09 0.53 11.82
C HIS A 374 -16.02 1.61 12.38
N SER A 375 -16.94 1.23 13.27
CA SER A 375 -17.78 2.16 14.01
C SER A 375 -17.25 2.34 15.44
N GLU A 376 -16.77 3.52 15.75
CA GLU A 376 -16.34 3.90 17.09
C GLU A 376 -17.51 3.87 18.09
N THR A 377 -18.72 4.18 17.61
CA THR A 377 -19.92 4.22 18.45
C THR A 377 -20.34 2.83 18.92
N THR A 378 -20.23 1.82 18.06
CA THR A 378 -20.70 0.46 18.38
C THR A 378 -19.55 -0.50 18.69
N GLY A 379 -18.31 -0.12 18.45
CA GLY A 379 -17.14 -0.98 18.56
C GLY A 379 -17.15 -2.16 17.57
N LYS A 380 -17.90 -2.07 16.47
CA LYS A 380 -18.02 -3.14 15.46
C LYS A 380 -17.43 -2.74 14.13
N SER A 381 -17.03 -3.73 13.37
CA SER A 381 -16.56 -3.57 12.00
C SER A 381 -17.54 -4.20 11.01
N ARG A 382 -17.54 -3.66 9.79
CA ARG A 382 -18.34 -4.15 8.67
C ARG A 382 -17.61 -3.98 7.37
N LEU A 383 -17.79 -4.89 6.44
CA LEU A 383 -17.41 -4.68 5.05
C LEU A 383 -18.53 -3.97 4.33
N ILE A 384 -18.25 -2.83 3.72
CA ILE A 384 -19.18 -2.15 2.82
C ILE A 384 -18.85 -2.47 1.37
N ILE A 385 -19.86 -2.49 0.52
CA ILE A 385 -19.76 -2.66 -0.92
C ILE A 385 -20.49 -1.49 -1.57
N VAL A 386 -19.75 -0.62 -2.25
CA VAL A 386 -20.26 0.61 -2.88
C VAL A 386 -20.24 0.43 -4.39
N ASP A 387 -21.29 0.82 -5.08
CA ASP A 387 -21.33 0.91 -6.54
C ASP A 387 -20.42 2.07 -6.99
N ALA A 388 -19.35 1.78 -7.74
CA ALA A 388 -18.39 2.79 -8.13
C ALA A 388 -18.97 3.81 -9.13
N GLN A 389 -20.00 3.46 -9.92
CA GLN A 389 -20.67 4.40 -10.82
C GLN A 389 -21.69 5.29 -10.11
N ASN A 390 -22.12 4.90 -8.91
CA ASN A 390 -23.01 5.67 -8.04
C ASN A 390 -22.36 5.92 -6.67
N PHE A 391 -21.13 6.34 -6.67
CA PHE A 391 -20.24 6.31 -5.51
C PHE A 391 -20.78 7.06 -4.27
N ALA A 392 -21.49 8.16 -4.46
CA ALA A 392 -22.13 8.93 -3.37
C ALA A 392 -23.43 8.30 -2.82
N ALA A 393 -23.96 7.25 -3.48
CA ALA A 393 -25.17 6.57 -3.02
C ALA A 393 -24.88 5.67 -1.80
N PRO A 394 -25.88 5.26 -1.02
CA PRO A 394 -25.70 4.26 0.04
C PRO A 394 -25.07 2.97 -0.49
N PRO A 395 -24.29 2.25 0.34
CA PRO A 395 -23.69 0.99 -0.07
C PRO A 395 -24.75 0.00 -0.57
N VAL A 396 -24.45 -0.74 -1.64
CA VAL A 396 -25.34 -1.80 -2.18
C VAL A 396 -25.44 -2.97 -1.20
N ALA A 397 -24.42 -3.18 -0.38
CA ALA A 397 -24.45 -4.15 0.71
C ALA A 397 -23.53 -3.73 1.87
N MET A 398 -23.92 -4.11 3.08
CA MET A 398 -23.11 -4.02 4.29
C MET A 398 -23.10 -5.37 5.01
N ILE A 399 -21.92 -5.87 5.34
CA ILE A 399 -21.71 -7.15 6.00
C ILE A 399 -21.16 -6.88 7.40
N GLU A 400 -22.02 -6.92 8.40
CA GLU A 400 -21.62 -6.79 9.81
C GLU A 400 -20.72 -7.97 10.22
N LEU A 401 -19.60 -7.67 10.84
CA LEU A 401 -18.69 -8.67 11.39
C LEU A 401 -19.02 -8.94 12.86
N PRO A 402 -18.77 -10.17 13.35
CA PRO A 402 -19.10 -10.53 14.73
C PRO A 402 -18.20 -9.85 15.76
N PHE A 403 -17.03 -9.37 15.33
CA PHE A 403 -16.00 -8.79 16.18
C PHE A 403 -15.52 -7.44 15.62
N ARG A 404 -14.91 -6.64 16.50
CA ARG A 404 -14.08 -5.52 16.08
C ARG A 404 -12.88 -6.05 15.29
N VAL A 405 -12.65 -5.50 14.12
CA VAL A 405 -11.40 -5.68 13.39
C VAL A 405 -10.50 -4.48 13.71
N PRO A 406 -9.30 -4.68 14.25
CA PRO A 406 -8.36 -3.59 14.51
C PRO A 406 -8.08 -2.77 13.27
N TYR A 407 -7.70 -1.52 13.44
CA TYR A 407 -7.19 -0.73 12.32
C TYR A 407 -6.04 -1.49 11.66
N GLY A 408 -6.03 -1.50 10.36
CA GLY A 408 -5.03 -2.21 9.58
C GLY A 408 -4.55 -1.34 8.43
N ALA A 409 -3.58 -1.84 7.71
CA ALA A 409 -3.04 -1.13 6.58
C ALA A 409 -3.81 -1.51 5.29
N HIS A 410 -3.24 -2.37 4.45
CA HIS A 410 -3.74 -2.58 3.11
C HIS A 410 -4.57 -3.84 2.94
N GLY A 411 -5.58 -3.73 2.09
CA GLY A 411 -6.43 -4.82 1.67
C GLY A 411 -6.25 -5.19 0.21
N ASN A 412 -6.85 -6.32 -0.18
CA ASN A 412 -6.90 -6.74 -1.56
C ASN A 412 -8.12 -7.65 -1.81
N TRP A 413 -8.46 -7.82 -3.09
CA TRP A 413 -9.44 -8.80 -3.54
C TRP A 413 -8.74 -9.94 -4.28
N VAL A 414 -9.03 -11.17 -3.88
CA VAL A 414 -8.54 -12.39 -4.53
C VAL A 414 -9.72 -13.19 -5.05
N ALA A 415 -9.84 -13.29 -6.37
CA ALA A 415 -10.92 -13.98 -7.06
C ALA A 415 -10.78 -15.51 -7.02
#